data_03fca191a96d2c16949b109263e19421
#
_entry.id   03fca191a96d2c16949b109263e19421
#
_cell.length_a   1.000
_cell.length_b   1.000
_cell.length_c   1.000
_cell.angle_alpha   90.00
_cell.angle_beta   90.00
_cell.angle_gamma   90.00
#
_symmetry.space_group_name_H-M   'P 1'
#
loop_
_entity.id
_entity.type
_entity.pdbx_description
1 polymer ?
#
loop_
_entity_poly.entity_id
_entity_poly.type
_entity_poly.pdbx_seq_one_letter_code
_entity_poly.pdbx_strand_id
1 'polypeptide(L)'
;FESDNLVNWKQIGYVLTRPEQVMLDKIPASGGVFAPTIRYNNGRFYMVTTNDTTHRNFYVYTDDIYGEWSDPIEVDQGGIDPSLYFEDGRTFFISNGQDDYGEGGVVQCEIDIATGKKLSHSKSIWKGSGGRYLESPHVYKINGRYYLMAAEGGTEYGHMITYAVSDDIWGEYVTGDN
;
A
#
# COMPACT_ATOMS: atom_id res chain seq x y z
N PHE A 1 -15.50 -4.93 -4.38
CA PHE A 1 -15.99 -6.03 -5.23
C PHE A 1 -15.62 -7.37 -4.61
N GLU A 2 -16.46 -8.39 -4.79
CA GLU A 2 -16.19 -9.77 -4.42
C GLU A 2 -16.35 -10.69 -5.64
N SER A 3 -15.66 -11.83 -5.62
CA SER A 3 -15.77 -12.84 -6.67
C SER A 3 -15.41 -14.22 -6.12
N ASP A 4 -16.14 -15.24 -6.54
CA ASP A 4 -15.84 -16.65 -6.22
C ASP A 4 -14.84 -17.28 -7.20
N ASN A 5 -14.55 -16.64 -8.33
CA ASN A 5 -13.76 -17.22 -9.42
C ASN A 5 -12.80 -16.26 -10.11
N LEU A 6 -12.62 -15.04 -9.59
CA LEU A 6 -11.78 -13.96 -10.12
C LEU A 6 -12.14 -13.48 -11.55
N VAL A 7 -13.28 -13.95 -12.08
CA VAL A 7 -13.80 -13.61 -13.42
C VAL A 7 -15.08 -12.78 -13.29
N ASN A 8 -16.03 -13.26 -12.50
CA ASN A 8 -17.32 -12.61 -12.29
C ASN A 8 -17.27 -11.82 -10.97
N TRP A 9 -17.34 -10.50 -11.07
CA TRP A 9 -17.22 -9.59 -9.93
C TRP A 9 -18.55 -8.91 -9.63
N LYS A 10 -18.93 -8.89 -8.35
CA LYS A 10 -20.08 -8.18 -7.82
C LYS A 10 -19.61 -7.03 -6.94
N GLN A 11 -20.13 -5.84 -7.16
CA GLN A 11 -19.92 -4.72 -6.24
C GLN A 11 -20.70 -4.98 -4.95
N ILE A 12 -20.02 -4.90 -3.80
CA ILE A 12 -20.61 -5.17 -2.49
C ILE A 12 -20.78 -3.91 -1.64
N GLY A 13 -20.12 -2.81 -1.98
CA GLY A 13 -20.25 -1.56 -1.25
C GLY A 13 -19.13 -0.57 -1.60
N TYR A 14 -19.05 0.44 -0.75
CA TYR A 14 -18.02 1.49 -0.80
C TYR A 14 -17.32 1.56 0.55
N VAL A 15 -16.05 1.88 0.54
CA VAL A 15 -15.22 1.97 1.75
C VAL A 15 -15.31 3.36 2.37
N LEU A 16 -15.11 4.38 1.55
CA LEU A 16 -15.15 5.78 1.98
C LEU A 16 -16.53 6.37 1.66
N THR A 17 -17.37 6.47 2.66
CA THR A 17 -18.80 6.87 2.49
C THR A 17 -19.14 8.13 3.28
N ARG A 18 -18.26 8.60 4.15
CA ARG A 18 -18.50 9.75 5.03
C ARG A 18 -17.47 10.86 4.80
N PRO A 19 -17.86 12.14 4.87
CA PRO A 19 -16.95 13.27 4.75
C PRO A 19 -15.80 13.26 5.77
N GLU A 20 -16.01 12.69 6.94
CA GLU A 20 -15.04 12.58 8.03
C GLU A 20 -13.87 11.65 7.66
N GLN A 21 -14.10 10.70 6.76
CA GLN A 21 -13.06 9.80 6.27
C GLN A 21 -12.13 10.48 5.28
N VAL A 22 -12.69 11.28 4.37
CA VAL A 22 -11.94 12.09 3.41
C VAL A 22 -12.84 13.20 2.87
N MET A 23 -12.40 14.45 2.95
CA MET A 23 -13.12 15.60 2.41
C MET A 23 -12.78 15.80 0.93
N LEU A 24 -13.73 15.52 0.04
CA LEU A 24 -13.54 15.60 -1.42
C LEU A 24 -14.34 16.75 -2.09
N ASP A 25 -15.15 17.51 -1.36
CA ASP A 25 -16.10 18.50 -1.89
C ASP A 25 -15.42 19.68 -2.63
N LYS A 26 -14.15 19.94 -2.39
CA LYS A 26 -13.37 21.02 -3.01
C LYS A 26 -12.14 20.54 -3.79
N ILE A 27 -12.09 19.24 -4.07
CA ILE A 27 -10.94 18.64 -4.73
C ILE A 27 -11.10 18.77 -6.24
N PRO A 28 -10.07 19.25 -6.98
CA PRO A 28 -10.10 19.28 -8.43
C PRO A 28 -10.15 17.88 -9.02
N ALA A 29 -10.62 17.77 -10.25
CA ALA A 29 -10.55 16.52 -10.99
C ALA A 29 -9.10 16.00 -11.03
N SER A 30 -8.94 14.70 -10.88
CA SER A 30 -7.65 13.99 -10.74
C SER A 30 -6.89 14.21 -9.43
N GLY A 31 -7.49 14.90 -8.46
CA GLY A 31 -7.02 14.94 -7.08
C GLY A 31 -7.79 13.95 -6.19
N GLY A 32 -7.55 14.00 -4.90
CA GLY A 32 -8.28 13.25 -3.88
C GLY A 32 -7.64 11.92 -3.52
N VAL A 33 -8.35 10.81 -3.68
CA VAL A 33 -7.87 9.49 -3.25
C VAL A 33 -7.20 8.78 -4.41
N PHE A 34 -5.95 8.34 -4.18
CA PHE A 34 -5.19 7.53 -5.13
C PHE A 34 -5.52 6.03 -4.99
N ALA A 35 -4.82 5.20 -5.71
CA ALA A 35 -5.06 3.76 -5.78
C ALA A 35 -5.08 3.10 -4.40
N PRO A 36 -6.19 2.46 -3.99
CA PRO A 36 -6.29 1.81 -2.69
C PRO A 36 -5.81 0.37 -2.74
N THR A 37 -5.28 -0.10 -1.62
CA THR A 37 -4.98 -1.50 -1.38
C THR A 37 -5.82 -2.03 -0.24
N ILE A 38 -6.38 -3.24 -0.39
CA ILE A 38 -7.09 -3.95 0.68
C ILE A 38 -6.27 -5.14 1.16
N ARG A 39 -6.26 -5.35 2.48
CA ARG A 39 -5.65 -6.53 3.14
C ARG A 39 -6.57 -7.04 4.23
N TYR A 40 -6.55 -8.35 4.42
CA TYR A 40 -7.23 -9.02 5.53
C TYR A 40 -6.19 -9.57 6.52
N ASN A 41 -6.41 -9.31 7.80
CA ASN A 41 -5.56 -9.83 8.85
C ASN A 41 -6.37 -10.05 10.14
N ASN A 42 -6.32 -11.25 10.69
CA ASN A 42 -6.91 -11.60 12.00
C ASN A 42 -8.37 -11.16 12.18
N GLY A 43 -9.25 -11.43 11.21
CA GLY A 43 -10.68 -11.11 11.30
C GLY A 43 -11.04 -9.70 10.83
N ARG A 44 -10.06 -8.88 10.41
CA ARG A 44 -10.26 -7.47 10.06
C ARG A 44 -9.76 -7.17 8.65
N PHE A 45 -10.51 -6.39 7.91
CA PHE A 45 -10.12 -5.82 6.63
C PHE A 45 -9.54 -4.42 6.83
N TYR A 46 -8.47 -4.12 6.13
CA TYR A 46 -7.82 -2.81 6.11
C TYR A 46 -7.77 -2.32 4.68
N MET A 47 -8.21 -1.10 4.44
CA MET A 47 -8.01 -0.41 3.16
C MET A 47 -7.08 0.76 3.40
N VAL A 48 -5.95 0.78 2.70
CA VAL A 48 -4.93 1.84 2.79
C VAL A 48 -4.83 2.56 1.46
N THR A 49 -4.63 3.87 1.50
CA THR A 49 -4.51 4.72 0.31
C THR A 49 -3.78 6.03 0.63
N THR A 50 -3.51 6.81 -0.40
CA THR A 50 -2.97 8.18 -0.31
C THR A 50 -4.09 9.19 -0.56
N ASN A 51 -4.20 10.20 0.30
CA ASN A 51 -4.93 11.42 0.00
C ASN A 51 -3.96 12.41 -0.65
N ASP A 52 -4.05 12.57 -1.97
CA ASP A 52 -3.18 13.45 -2.75
C ASP A 52 -3.28 14.92 -2.32
N THR A 53 -4.48 15.35 -1.89
CA THR A 53 -4.70 16.75 -1.47
C THR A 53 -3.91 17.13 -0.23
N THR A 54 -3.76 16.21 0.71
CA THR A 54 -2.99 16.42 1.95
C THR A 54 -1.60 15.81 1.87
N HIS A 55 -1.29 15.07 0.82
CA HIS A 55 -0.08 14.24 0.66
C HIS A 55 0.14 13.30 1.86
N ARG A 56 -0.97 12.77 2.40
CA ARG A 56 -0.97 11.86 3.55
C ARG A 56 -1.47 10.48 3.18
N ASN A 57 -0.81 9.48 3.70
CA ASN A 57 -1.29 8.10 3.69
C ASN A 57 -2.18 7.86 4.89
N PHE A 58 -3.25 7.12 4.69
CA PHE A 58 -4.15 6.72 5.76
C PHE A 58 -4.75 5.35 5.47
N TYR A 59 -5.29 4.71 6.48
CA TYR A 59 -6.10 3.51 6.33
C TYR A 59 -7.38 3.60 7.16
N VAL A 60 -8.37 2.86 6.71
CA VAL A 60 -9.60 2.55 7.43
C VAL A 60 -9.74 1.04 7.56
N TYR A 61 -10.51 0.57 8.53
CA TYR A 61 -10.70 -0.85 8.75
C TYR A 61 -12.16 -1.20 9.07
N THR A 62 -12.51 -2.47 8.89
CA THR A 62 -13.78 -3.03 9.31
C THR A 62 -13.62 -4.50 9.70
N ASP A 63 -14.45 -4.98 10.62
CA ASP A 63 -14.55 -6.40 10.95
C ASP A 63 -15.62 -7.10 10.09
N ASP A 64 -16.48 -6.32 9.39
CA ASP A 64 -17.49 -6.79 8.44
C ASP A 64 -17.31 -6.06 7.10
N ILE A 65 -16.91 -6.80 6.05
CA ILE A 65 -16.70 -6.25 4.70
C ILE A 65 -17.94 -5.59 4.09
N TYR A 66 -19.15 -5.97 4.56
CA TYR A 66 -20.42 -5.40 4.15
C TYR A 66 -20.91 -4.27 5.07
N GLY A 67 -20.21 -4.05 6.17
CA GLY A 67 -20.54 -3.06 7.19
C GLY A 67 -19.88 -1.70 6.98
N GLU A 68 -19.95 -0.90 8.04
CA GLU A 68 -19.29 0.41 8.06
C GLU A 68 -17.78 0.28 8.28
N TRP A 69 -17.02 1.18 7.66
CA TRP A 69 -15.60 1.31 7.83
C TRP A 69 -15.29 2.38 8.88
N SER A 70 -14.20 2.21 9.59
CA SER A 70 -13.74 3.11 10.65
C SER A 70 -13.49 4.53 10.15
N ASP A 71 -13.28 5.45 11.09
CA ASP A 71 -12.61 6.71 10.80
C ASP A 71 -11.17 6.46 10.36
N PRO A 72 -10.55 7.41 9.61
CA PRO A 72 -9.21 7.22 9.08
C PRO A 72 -8.15 7.29 10.16
N ILE A 73 -7.13 6.46 10.01
CA ILE A 73 -5.91 6.53 10.80
C ILE A 73 -4.78 6.95 9.86
N GLU A 74 -4.21 8.13 10.10
CA GLU A 74 -3.07 8.61 9.32
C GLU A 74 -1.80 7.82 9.64
N VAL A 75 -0.95 7.64 8.63
CA VAL A 75 0.35 6.98 8.78
C VAL A 75 1.47 8.00 8.72
N ASP A 76 2.43 7.88 9.64
CA ASP A 76 3.60 8.77 9.74
C ASP A 76 4.66 8.53 8.63
N GLN A 77 4.28 7.90 7.53
CA GLN A 77 5.16 7.67 6.38
C GLN A 77 4.53 8.25 5.13
N GLY A 78 5.29 9.07 4.43
CA GLY A 78 4.92 9.65 3.16
C GLY A 78 5.04 8.67 1.99
N GLY A 79 4.99 9.24 0.77
CA GLY A 79 4.98 8.48 -0.47
C GLY A 79 3.56 8.22 -0.99
N ILE A 80 3.45 7.43 -2.05
CA ILE A 80 2.17 7.10 -2.70
C ILE A 80 2.01 5.59 -2.82
N ASP A 81 0.82 5.16 -3.21
CA ASP A 81 0.43 3.77 -3.50
C ASP A 81 0.78 2.81 -2.36
N PRO A 82 0.31 3.08 -1.15
CA PRO A 82 0.69 2.27 0.00
C PRO A 82 0.08 0.88 -0.01
N SER A 83 0.78 -0.06 0.60
CA SER A 83 0.26 -1.36 0.97
C SER A 83 0.64 -1.74 2.40
N LEU A 84 -0.09 -2.70 2.96
CA LEU A 84 0.19 -3.27 4.27
C LEU A 84 0.64 -4.73 4.09
N TYR A 85 1.61 -5.14 4.91
CA TYR A 85 2.00 -6.53 5.06
C TYR A 85 2.03 -6.90 6.54
N PHE A 86 1.45 -8.05 6.90
CA PHE A 86 1.30 -8.52 8.28
C PHE A 86 2.08 -9.81 8.47
N GLU A 87 2.91 -9.87 9.50
CA GLU A 87 3.66 -11.07 9.87
C GLU A 87 4.01 -11.05 11.36
N ASP A 88 3.77 -12.16 12.05
CA ASP A 88 4.15 -12.39 13.45
C ASP A 88 3.73 -11.26 14.40
N GLY A 89 2.51 -10.74 14.21
CA GLY A 89 1.94 -9.65 15.02
C GLY A 89 2.52 -8.27 14.68
N ARG A 90 3.40 -8.16 13.69
CA ARG A 90 3.98 -6.91 13.19
C ARG A 90 3.21 -6.44 11.96
N THR A 91 3.19 -5.14 11.76
CA THR A 91 2.60 -4.51 10.57
C THR A 91 3.65 -3.69 9.85
N PHE A 92 3.88 -4.01 8.59
CA PHE A 92 4.76 -3.26 7.71
C PHE A 92 3.92 -2.39 6.77
N PHE A 93 4.25 -1.12 6.75
CA PHE A 93 3.73 -0.15 5.80
C PHE A 93 4.76 0.02 4.69
N ILE A 94 4.31 -0.11 3.46
CA ILE A 94 5.16 -0.07 2.27
C ILE A 94 4.56 0.95 1.30
N SER A 95 5.38 1.85 0.77
CA SER A 95 4.95 2.85 -0.23
C SER A 95 6.08 3.16 -1.22
N ASN A 96 5.78 3.86 -2.30
CA ASN A 96 6.80 4.49 -3.12
C ASN A 96 7.05 5.93 -2.61
N GLY A 97 8.28 6.24 -2.23
CA GLY A 97 8.61 7.55 -1.66
C GLY A 97 10.08 7.70 -1.28
N GLN A 98 10.31 8.51 -0.26
CA GLN A 98 11.63 8.66 0.36
C GLN A 98 11.61 8.11 1.77
N ASP A 99 12.72 7.49 2.15
CA ASP A 99 12.93 7.02 3.51
C ASP A 99 13.43 8.14 4.45
N ASP A 100 13.64 7.82 5.73
CA ASP A 100 14.10 8.79 6.73
C ASP A 100 15.54 9.29 6.49
N TYR A 101 16.27 8.70 5.54
CA TYR A 101 17.63 9.08 5.16
C TYR A 101 17.68 9.82 3.81
N GLY A 102 16.53 10.05 3.17
CA GLY A 102 16.41 10.74 1.89
C GLY A 102 16.60 9.84 0.66
N GLU A 103 16.68 8.51 0.86
CA GLU A 103 16.78 7.55 -0.24
C GLU A 103 15.39 7.27 -0.82
N GLY A 104 15.27 7.38 -2.15
CA GLY A 104 14.05 7.11 -2.89
C GLY A 104 13.88 5.63 -3.25
N GLY A 105 12.63 5.25 -3.60
CA GLY A 105 12.30 3.90 -4.06
C GLY A 105 11.07 3.32 -3.35
N VAL A 106 10.98 2.01 -3.28
CA VAL A 106 10.05 1.34 -2.38
C VAL A 106 10.58 1.46 -0.97
N VAL A 107 9.85 2.19 -0.14
CA VAL A 107 10.21 2.40 1.26
C VAL A 107 9.30 1.60 2.18
N GLN A 108 9.87 1.10 3.26
CA GLN A 108 9.17 0.28 4.24
C GLN A 108 9.47 0.76 5.66
N CYS A 109 8.47 0.77 6.52
CA CYS A 109 8.62 0.90 7.96
C CYS A 109 7.66 -0.03 8.69
N GLU A 110 7.94 -0.33 9.95
CA GLU A 110 6.99 -0.96 10.85
C GLU A 110 6.13 0.11 11.48
N ILE A 111 4.82 -0.16 11.59
CA ILE A 111 3.86 0.74 12.22
C ILE A 111 3.07 0.04 13.32
N ASP A 112 2.61 0.81 14.29
CA ASP A 112 1.53 0.42 15.18
C ASP A 112 0.20 0.52 14.43
N ILE A 113 -0.43 -0.62 14.16
CA ILE A 113 -1.70 -0.69 13.41
C ILE A 113 -2.89 -0.08 14.18
N ALA A 114 -2.76 0.20 15.46
CA ALA A 114 -3.81 0.89 16.22
C ALA A 114 -3.75 2.42 16.04
N THR A 115 -2.58 2.98 15.72
CA THR A 115 -2.36 4.43 15.73
C THR A 115 -1.75 5.00 14.45
N GLY A 116 -1.25 4.17 13.53
CA GLY A 116 -0.54 4.59 12.32
C GLY A 116 0.89 5.11 12.56
N LYS A 117 1.35 5.14 13.81
CA LYS A 117 2.68 5.66 14.16
C LYS A 117 3.78 4.70 13.76
N LYS A 118 4.89 5.24 13.26
CA LYS A 118 6.09 4.44 12.98
C LYS A 118 6.67 3.86 14.26
N LEU A 119 7.00 2.57 14.22
CA LEU A 119 7.74 1.84 15.26
C LEU A 119 9.21 1.63 14.87
N SER A 120 9.55 1.84 13.61
CA SER A 120 10.92 1.80 13.08
C SER A 120 11.19 3.00 12.18
N HIS A 121 12.48 3.27 11.92
CA HIS A 121 12.83 4.13 10.79
C HIS A 121 12.35 3.50 9.48
N SER A 122 11.95 4.34 8.54
CA SER A 122 11.71 3.87 7.17
C SER A 122 13.03 3.64 6.45
N LYS A 123 13.04 2.62 5.58
CA LYS A 123 14.20 2.22 4.79
C LYS A 123 13.76 1.99 3.35
N SER A 124 14.53 2.52 2.39
CA SER A 124 14.42 2.14 0.98
C SER A 124 14.91 0.70 0.82
N ILE A 125 14.00 -0.21 0.45
CA ILE A 125 14.29 -1.66 0.35
C ILE A 125 14.52 -2.11 -1.09
N TRP A 126 14.07 -1.33 -2.09
CA TRP A 126 14.27 -1.60 -3.50
C TRP A 126 14.08 -0.34 -4.35
N LYS A 127 14.91 -0.17 -5.38
CA LYS A 127 14.89 0.98 -6.28
C LYS A 127 14.31 0.68 -7.68
N GLY A 128 13.62 -0.46 -7.81
CA GLY A 128 13.06 -0.91 -9.07
C GLY A 128 14.04 -1.70 -9.95
N SER A 129 13.55 -2.12 -11.10
CA SER A 129 14.34 -2.85 -12.10
C SER A 129 15.15 -1.93 -13.05
N GLY A 130 14.99 -0.61 -12.89
CA GLY A 130 15.60 0.41 -13.76
C GLY A 130 14.62 1.08 -14.72
N GLY A 131 13.33 0.75 -14.62
CA GLY A 131 12.26 1.46 -15.31
C GLY A 131 11.96 2.81 -14.67
N ARG A 132 11.08 3.59 -15.32
CA ARG A 132 10.58 4.86 -14.81
C ARG A 132 9.33 4.63 -13.96
N TYR A 133 9.03 5.54 -13.04
CA TYR A 133 7.77 5.58 -12.28
C TYR A 133 7.51 4.26 -11.54
N LEU A 134 8.41 3.95 -10.60
CA LEU A 134 8.23 2.82 -9.69
C LEU A 134 7.07 3.11 -8.75
N GLU A 135 6.00 2.33 -8.78
CA GLU A 135 4.74 2.58 -8.09
C GLU A 135 4.09 1.28 -7.58
N SER A 136 3.08 1.41 -6.74
CA SER A 136 2.21 0.29 -6.28
C SER A 136 2.96 -0.91 -5.70
N PRO A 137 3.82 -0.73 -4.69
CA PRO A 137 4.58 -1.84 -4.12
C PRO A 137 3.71 -2.76 -3.26
N HIS A 138 3.83 -4.07 -3.46
CA HIS A 138 3.15 -5.11 -2.68
C HIS A 138 4.14 -6.20 -2.27
N VAL A 139 4.16 -6.56 -0.98
CA VAL A 139 4.97 -7.67 -0.47
C VAL A 139 4.11 -8.88 -0.20
N TYR A 140 4.62 -10.05 -0.58
CA TYR A 140 4.06 -11.37 -0.32
C TYR A 140 5.15 -12.31 0.18
N LYS A 141 4.81 -13.22 1.09
CA LYS A 141 5.70 -14.31 1.49
C LYS A 141 5.23 -15.62 0.88
N ILE A 142 6.08 -16.24 0.07
CA ILE A 142 5.79 -17.50 -0.62
C ILE A 142 6.95 -18.45 -0.38
N ASN A 143 6.68 -19.63 0.17
CA ASN A 143 7.69 -20.65 0.49
C ASN A 143 8.89 -20.13 1.29
N GLY A 144 8.61 -19.24 2.25
CA GLY A 144 9.64 -18.67 3.14
C GLY A 144 10.42 -17.48 2.58
N ARG A 145 10.20 -17.09 1.31
CA ARG A 145 10.84 -15.94 0.67
C ARG A 145 9.86 -14.79 0.48
N TYR A 146 10.35 -13.56 0.51
CA TYR A 146 9.57 -12.35 0.28
C TYR A 146 9.67 -11.94 -1.18
N TYR A 147 8.52 -11.72 -1.80
CA TYR A 147 8.35 -11.23 -3.15
C TYR A 147 7.77 -9.84 -3.09
N LEU A 148 8.51 -8.86 -3.57
CA LEU A 148 8.07 -7.49 -3.73
C LEU A 148 7.68 -7.29 -5.19
N MET A 149 6.40 -7.02 -5.44
CA MET A 149 5.89 -6.64 -6.76
C MET A 149 5.67 -5.14 -6.81
N ALA A 150 5.94 -4.52 -7.95
CA ALA A 150 5.63 -3.12 -8.21
C ALA A 150 5.30 -2.88 -9.68
N ALA A 151 4.72 -1.73 -9.98
CA ALA A 151 4.52 -1.25 -11.34
C ALA A 151 5.68 -0.34 -11.74
N GLU A 152 6.12 -0.43 -12.99
CA GLU A 152 7.06 0.50 -13.63
C GLU A 152 6.57 0.87 -15.04
N GLY A 153 7.12 1.94 -15.61
CA GLY A 153 6.81 2.40 -16.96
C GLY A 153 5.73 3.49 -17.03
N GLY A 154 5.06 3.79 -15.90
CA GLY A 154 3.98 4.77 -15.85
C GLY A 154 2.75 4.35 -16.64
N THR A 155 1.83 5.28 -16.91
CA THR A 155 0.57 5.02 -17.64
C THR A 155 0.75 5.02 -19.17
N GLU A 156 1.92 4.62 -19.65
CA GLU A 156 2.30 4.60 -21.05
C GLU A 156 2.49 3.17 -21.58
N TYR A 157 2.92 3.06 -22.82
CA TYR A 157 3.10 1.77 -23.51
C TYR A 157 4.12 0.83 -22.85
N GLY A 158 5.04 1.37 -22.05
CA GLY A 158 6.04 0.62 -21.30
C GLY A 158 5.59 0.14 -19.93
N HIS A 159 4.29 0.29 -19.60
CA HIS A 159 3.77 -0.15 -18.30
C HIS A 159 3.95 -1.65 -18.11
N MET A 160 4.56 -2.04 -17.00
CA MET A 160 4.87 -3.43 -16.69
C MET A 160 4.83 -3.69 -15.20
N ILE A 161 4.65 -4.94 -14.83
CA ILE A 161 4.88 -5.42 -13.47
C ILE A 161 6.31 -5.89 -13.36
N THR A 162 7.01 -5.43 -12.34
CA THR A 162 8.36 -5.86 -11.98
C THR A 162 8.34 -6.47 -10.59
N TYR A 163 9.33 -7.29 -10.27
CA TYR A 163 9.42 -7.90 -8.97
C TYR A 163 10.86 -8.06 -8.49
N ALA A 164 11.01 -8.16 -7.19
CA ALA A 164 12.26 -8.48 -6.54
C ALA A 164 12.04 -9.49 -5.41
N VAL A 165 13.08 -10.20 -5.03
CA VAL A 165 13.00 -11.29 -4.05
C VAL A 165 14.05 -11.09 -2.97
N SER A 166 13.66 -11.37 -1.71
CA SER A 166 14.57 -11.39 -0.57
C SER A 166 14.25 -12.58 0.35
N ASP A 167 15.24 -13.02 1.12
CA ASP A 167 15.07 -14.02 2.19
C ASP A 167 14.73 -13.36 3.54
N ASP A 168 14.81 -12.03 3.63
CA ASP A 168 14.49 -11.22 4.82
C ASP A 168 13.57 -10.06 4.44
N ILE A 169 12.56 -9.78 5.27
CA ILE A 169 11.60 -8.68 5.05
C ILE A 169 12.30 -7.30 5.00
N TRP A 170 13.42 -7.12 5.68
CA TRP A 170 14.26 -5.93 5.69
C TRP A 170 15.51 -6.04 4.81
N GLY A 171 15.72 -7.21 4.19
CA GLY A 171 16.91 -7.52 3.43
C GLY A 171 16.99 -6.80 2.09
N GLU A 172 18.09 -7.07 1.39
CA GLU A 172 18.25 -6.62 0.01
C GLU A 172 17.29 -7.39 -0.90
N TYR A 173 16.43 -6.67 -1.58
CA TYR A 173 15.57 -7.23 -2.61
C TYR A 173 16.32 -7.24 -3.94
N VAL A 174 16.54 -8.43 -4.47
CA VAL A 174 17.20 -8.64 -5.76
C VAL A 174 16.14 -8.72 -6.85
N THR A 175 16.26 -7.88 -7.87
CA THR A 175 15.35 -7.86 -9.02
C THR A 175 15.33 -9.22 -9.70
N GLY A 176 14.13 -9.76 -9.93
CA GLY A 176 13.95 -10.99 -10.68
C GLY A 176 14.04 -10.77 -12.19
N ASP A 177 14.30 -11.86 -12.91
CA ASP A 177 14.25 -11.86 -14.38
C ASP A 177 12.78 -11.75 -14.85
N ASN A 178 12.49 -10.83 -15.75
CA ASN A 178 11.18 -10.63 -16.39
C ASN A 178 11.11 -11.37 -17.72
#